data_3fb6291a753f8bcaa6486093ac777bee
#
_entry.id   3fb6291a753f8bcaa6486093ac777bee
#
_cell.length_a   1.000
_cell.length_b   1.000
_cell.length_c   1.000
_cell.angle_alpha   90.00
_cell.angle_beta   90.00
_cell.angle_gamma   90.00
#
_symmetry.space_group_name_H-M   'P 1'
#
loop_
_entity.id
_entity.type
_entity.pdbx_description
1 polymer ?
#
loop_
_entity_poly.entity_id
_entity_poly.type
_entity_poly.pdbx_seq_one_letter_code
_entity_poly.pdbx_strand_id
1 'polypeptide(L)'
;MTTPDTPRPPGDHSKGPQTYVCIDYEVDGEPQGRDPQNFVEEILVAGGAAMISHDIPVVASFDDVGAAMEHAIIAQWRTQREINDRDRKLRIGVHLGELDHAIAVMRCANGNQIVFSGTVDSATGGMLDARPMALANIWSDSEPTQLWLSTDSRPDIDGRPLRIP
;
A
#
# COMPACT_ATOMS: atom_id res chain seq x y z
N MET A 1 -16.12 7.67 -55.43
CA MET A 1 -14.92 7.87 -54.64
C MET A 1 -15.21 7.39 -53.24
N THR A 2 -14.73 6.23 -52.87
CA THR A 2 -14.81 5.67 -51.53
C THR A 2 -13.61 6.15 -50.75
N THR A 3 -13.85 6.91 -49.69
CA THR A 3 -12.82 7.30 -48.70
C THR A 3 -12.33 6.05 -47.98
N PRO A 4 -11.02 5.83 -47.83
CA PRO A 4 -10.51 4.70 -47.08
C PRO A 4 -10.83 4.91 -45.59
N ASP A 5 -11.43 3.87 -45.04
CA ASP A 5 -11.75 3.70 -43.64
C ASP A 5 -10.42 3.74 -42.85
N THR A 6 -10.18 4.82 -42.13
CA THR A 6 -9.03 4.92 -41.24
C THR A 6 -9.28 4.03 -40.02
N PRO A 7 -8.47 3.01 -39.76
CA PRO A 7 -8.67 2.18 -38.56
C PRO A 7 -8.58 3.05 -37.31
N ARG A 8 -9.65 3.04 -36.52
CA ARG A 8 -9.71 3.66 -35.22
C ARG A 8 -8.62 3.04 -34.36
N PRO A 9 -7.76 3.86 -33.71
CA PRO A 9 -6.78 3.30 -32.77
C PRO A 9 -7.50 2.49 -31.70
N PRO A 10 -6.90 1.37 -31.23
CA PRO A 10 -7.49 0.57 -30.16
C PRO A 10 -7.76 1.49 -28.96
N GLY A 11 -9.00 1.47 -28.51
CA GLY A 11 -9.46 2.34 -27.43
C GLY A 11 -8.55 2.17 -26.22
N ASP A 12 -8.04 3.29 -25.76
CA ASP A 12 -7.47 3.44 -24.44
C ASP A 12 -8.56 3.04 -23.44
N HIS A 13 -8.54 1.80 -23.02
CA HIS A 13 -9.27 1.36 -21.86
C HIS A 13 -8.59 2.03 -20.69
N SER A 14 -8.97 3.25 -20.36
CA SER A 14 -8.58 3.90 -19.12
C SER A 14 -8.96 2.94 -17.99
N LYS A 15 -7.98 2.19 -17.52
CA LYS A 15 -8.12 1.42 -16.28
C LYS A 15 -8.62 2.41 -15.23
N GLY A 16 -9.69 2.02 -14.53
CA GLY A 16 -10.17 2.81 -13.39
C GLY A 16 -9.04 3.09 -12.39
N PRO A 17 -9.28 3.91 -11.36
CA PRO A 17 -8.25 4.22 -10.39
C PRO A 17 -7.69 2.94 -9.79
N GLN A 18 -6.35 2.84 -9.75
CA GLN A 18 -5.64 1.69 -9.20
C GLN A 18 -5.46 1.86 -7.69
N THR A 19 -5.47 0.75 -6.98
CA THR A 19 -5.07 0.72 -5.57
C THR A 19 -3.60 0.32 -5.49
N TYR A 20 -2.77 1.19 -4.92
CA TYR A 20 -1.35 0.94 -4.72
C TYR A 20 -1.06 0.49 -3.30
N VAL A 21 -0.23 -0.54 -3.19
CA VAL A 21 0.40 -0.97 -1.94
C VAL A 21 1.88 -0.64 -2.04
N CYS A 22 2.36 0.22 -1.15
CA CYS A 22 3.76 0.63 -1.06
C CYS A 22 4.35 0.09 0.24
N ILE A 23 5.48 -0.57 0.15
CA ILE A 23 6.14 -1.21 1.30
C ILE A 23 7.59 -0.80 1.38
N ASP A 24 7.99 -0.35 2.55
CA ASP A 24 9.36 -0.03 2.91
C ASP A 24 9.65 -0.64 4.29
N TYR A 25 10.87 -0.47 4.79
CA TYR A 25 11.28 -0.98 6.09
C TYR A 25 11.67 0.15 7.04
N GLU A 26 11.27 0.01 8.30
CA GLU A 26 11.94 0.65 9.40
C GLU A 26 13.01 -0.32 9.91
N VAL A 27 14.26 0.11 9.92
CA VAL A 27 15.39 -0.72 10.34
C VAL A 27 15.90 -0.23 11.67
N ASP A 28 15.89 -1.11 12.67
CA ASP A 28 16.44 -0.87 14.00
C ASP A 28 17.73 -1.71 14.15
N GLY A 29 18.90 -1.08 14.04
CA GLY A 29 20.18 -1.79 14.16
C GLY A 29 20.67 -2.43 12.86
N GLU A 30 21.46 -3.50 12.96
CA GLU A 30 21.93 -4.26 11.79
C GLU A 30 21.00 -5.43 11.52
N PRO A 31 20.38 -5.50 10.33
CA PRO A 31 19.50 -6.60 9.97
C PRO A 31 20.23 -7.94 10.02
N GLN A 32 19.68 -8.88 10.78
CA GLN A 32 20.31 -10.19 11.01
C GLN A 32 19.58 -11.34 10.31
N GLY A 33 18.42 -11.07 9.77
CA GLY A 33 17.57 -12.09 9.17
C GLY A 33 17.60 -12.08 7.64
N ARG A 34 16.81 -12.98 7.06
CA ARG A 34 16.54 -13.02 5.63
C ARG A 34 15.83 -11.75 5.20
N ASP A 35 16.28 -11.14 4.10
CA ASP A 35 15.57 -10.02 3.51
C ASP A 35 14.14 -10.44 3.11
N PRO A 36 13.11 -9.77 3.63
CA PRO A 36 11.73 -10.15 3.36
C PRO A 36 11.22 -9.70 1.98
N GLN A 37 11.99 -8.96 1.20
CA GLN A 37 11.54 -8.34 -0.04
C GLN A 37 10.90 -9.35 -1.01
N ASN A 38 11.62 -10.39 -1.40
CA ASN A 38 11.08 -11.41 -2.32
C ASN A 38 9.85 -12.10 -1.76
N PHE A 39 9.85 -12.35 -0.46
CA PHE A 39 8.73 -12.97 0.23
C PHE A 39 7.48 -12.08 0.20
N VAL A 40 7.65 -10.79 0.42
CA VAL A 40 6.57 -9.79 0.33
C VAL A 40 6.02 -9.71 -1.10
N GLU A 41 6.91 -9.66 -2.10
CA GLU A 41 6.50 -9.63 -3.52
C GLU A 41 5.68 -10.87 -3.90
N GLU A 42 6.10 -12.06 -3.49
CA GLU A 42 5.36 -13.30 -3.73
C GLU A 42 3.93 -13.25 -3.15
N ILE A 43 3.78 -12.67 -1.97
CA ILE A 43 2.46 -12.50 -1.34
C ILE A 43 1.58 -11.55 -2.14
N LEU A 44 2.12 -10.41 -2.56
CA LEU A 44 1.37 -9.41 -3.32
C LEU A 44 0.95 -9.97 -4.69
N VAL A 45 1.85 -10.63 -5.39
CA VAL A 45 1.58 -11.26 -6.70
C VAL A 45 0.53 -12.38 -6.56
N ALA A 46 0.59 -13.19 -5.51
CA ALA A 46 -0.41 -14.20 -5.23
C ALA A 46 -1.81 -13.61 -4.99
N GLY A 47 -1.88 -12.37 -4.54
CA GLY A 47 -3.11 -11.59 -4.39
C GLY A 47 -3.64 -10.93 -5.65
N GLY A 48 -2.96 -11.12 -6.78
CA GLY A 48 -3.36 -10.55 -8.07
C GLY A 48 -2.72 -9.19 -8.38
N ALA A 49 -1.68 -8.79 -7.62
CA ALA A 49 -0.99 -7.53 -7.88
C ALA A 49 -0.16 -7.57 -9.17
N ALA A 50 -0.10 -6.42 -9.84
CA ALA A 50 0.95 -6.12 -10.81
C ALA A 50 2.08 -5.36 -10.11
N MET A 51 3.32 -5.86 -10.22
CA MET A 51 4.47 -5.19 -9.64
C MET A 51 4.85 -3.96 -10.46
N ILE A 52 5.00 -2.83 -9.79
CA ILE A 52 5.45 -1.55 -10.37
C ILE A 52 6.93 -1.32 -10.07
N SER A 53 7.36 -1.61 -8.85
CA SER A 53 8.76 -1.53 -8.42
C SER A 53 9.12 -2.74 -7.58
N HIS A 54 10.27 -3.33 -7.91
CA HIS A 54 10.91 -4.40 -7.13
C HIS A 54 11.96 -3.86 -6.16
N ASP A 55 12.35 -2.61 -6.32
CA ASP A 55 13.26 -1.92 -5.39
C ASP A 55 12.48 -1.32 -4.22
N ILE A 56 13.18 -0.99 -3.14
CA ILE A 56 12.59 -0.36 -1.98
C ILE A 56 12.37 1.14 -2.25
N PRO A 57 11.16 1.66 -2.10
CA PRO A 57 9.96 0.95 -1.69
C PRO A 57 9.45 -0.03 -2.76
N VAL A 58 9.06 -1.22 -2.32
CA VAL A 58 8.31 -2.16 -3.16
C VAL A 58 6.94 -1.55 -3.44
N VAL A 59 6.55 -1.55 -4.70
CA VAL A 59 5.25 -0.98 -5.13
C VAL A 59 4.50 -1.99 -5.97
N ALA A 60 3.26 -2.24 -5.60
CA ALA A 60 2.35 -3.09 -6.33
C ALA A 60 1.01 -2.39 -6.56
N SER A 61 0.36 -2.67 -7.68
CA SER A 61 -0.98 -2.18 -8.00
C SER A 61 -1.99 -3.32 -8.03
N PHE A 62 -3.18 -3.02 -7.56
CA PHE A 62 -4.34 -3.92 -7.55
C PHE A 62 -5.53 -3.24 -8.23
N ASP A 63 -6.31 -4.02 -8.95
CA ASP A 63 -7.59 -3.56 -9.49
C ASP A 63 -8.70 -3.54 -8.42
N ASP A 64 -8.56 -4.33 -7.36
CA ASP A 64 -9.51 -4.45 -6.25
C ASP A 64 -8.91 -3.94 -4.94
N VAL A 65 -9.60 -2.98 -4.31
CA VAL A 65 -9.15 -2.36 -3.06
C VAL A 65 -9.17 -3.33 -1.86
N GLY A 66 -10.13 -4.24 -1.84
CA GLY A 66 -10.23 -5.27 -0.80
C GLY A 66 -9.05 -6.24 -0.87
N ALA A 67 -8.70 -6.70 -2.08
CA ALA A 67 -7.53 -7.54 -2.31
C ALA A 67 -6.23 -6.84 -1.92
N ALA A 68 -6.09 -5.54 -2.22
CA ALA A 68 -4.93 -4.75 -1.83
C ALA A 68 -4.77 -4.71 -0.31
N MET A 69 -5.83 -4.39 0.43
CA MET A 69 -5.80 -4.35 1.89
C MET A 69 -5.54 -5.73 2.50
N GLU A 70 -6.22 -6.76 2.02
CA GLU A 70 -6.03 -8.13 2.51
C GLU A 70 -4.58 -8.59 2.35
N HIS A 71 -3.96 -8.36 1.19
CA HIS A 71 -2.59 -8.80 0.95
C HIS A 71 -1.55 -7.90 1.61
N ALA A 72 -1.84 -6.63 1.87
CA ALA A 72 -1.03 -5.79 2.75
C ALA A 72 -0.98 -6.36 4.18
N ILE A 73 -2.14 -6.76 4.71
CA ILE A 73 -2.25 -7.37 6.03
C ILE A 73 -1.54 -8.74 6.08
N ILE A 74 -1.77 -9.58 5.07
CA ILE A 74 -1.10 -10.89 4.97
C ILE A 74 0.42 -10.72 4.87
N ALA A 75 0.91 -9.76 4.09
CA ALA A 75 2.34 -9.49 3.95
C ALA A 75 2.97 -9.16 5.30
N GLN A 76 2.36 -8.26 6.06
CA GLN A 76 2.85 -7.91 7.39
C GLN A 76 2.78 -9.07 8.37
N TRP A 77 1.64 -9.73 8.45
CA TRP A 77 1.42 -10.85 9.36
C TRP A 77 2.37 -12.01 9.10
N ARG A 78 2.51 -12.43 7.84
CA ARG A 78 3.40 -13.53 7.47
C ARG A 78 4.87 -13.16 7.64
N THR A 79 5.26 -11.93 7.34
CA THR A 79 6.62 -11.46 7.57
C THR A 79 6.98 -11.52 9.05
N GLN A 80 6.09 -11.08 9.93
CA GLN A 80 6.31 -11.16 11.38
C GLN A 80 6.45 -12.60 11.88
N ARG A 81 5.77 -13.56 11.27
CA ARG A 81 5.76 -14.97 11.71
C ARG A 81 6.85 -15.83 11.09
N GLU A 82 7.13 -15.61 9.82
CA GLU A 82 7.96 -16.52 9.00
C GLU A 82 9.38 -15.98 8.77
N ILE A 83 9.53 -14.65 8.79
CA ILE A 83 10.82 -13.98 8.68
C ILE A 83 11.23 -13.55 10.08
N ASN A 84 12.18 -14.28 10.66
CA ASN A 84 12.67 -13.97 12.02
C ASN A 84 13.69 -12.81 11.99
N ASP A 85 13.27 -11.68 11.45
CA ASP A 85 14.05 -10.44 11.44
C ASP A 85 13.36 -9.39 12.32
N ARG A 86 13.88 -9.20 13.53
CA ARG A 86 13.35 -8.21 14.48
C ARG A 86 13.78 -6.79 14.16
N ASP A 87 14.79 -6.65 13.31
CA ASP A 87 15.42 -5.37 13.02
C ASP A 87 14.80 -4.70 11.79
N ARG A 88 14.07 -5.45 10.95
CA ARG A 88 13.30 -4.92 9.84
C ARG A 88 11.81 -5.04 10.11
N LYS A 89 11.16 -3.90 10.20
CA LYS A 89 9.71 -3.82 10.40
C LYS A 89 9.07 -3.22 9.18
N LEU A 90 8.13 -3.92 8.56
CA LEU A 90 7.43 -3.38 7.39
C LEU A 90 6.64 -2.13 7.78
N ARG A 91 6.75 -1.09 6.98
CA ARG A 91 5.83 0.03 6.96
C ARG A 91 5.09 0.03 5.63
N ILE A 92 3.79 0.01 5.70
CA ILE A 92 2.94 -0.21 4.55
C ILE A 92 1.98 0.95 4.38
N GLY A 93 1.90 1.47 3.16
CA GLY A 93 0.92 2.47 2.76
C GLY A 93 0.00 1.92 1.68
N VAL A 94 -1.30 2.16 1.80
CA VAL A 94 -2.30 1.77 0.80
C VAL A 94 -3.10 3.00 0.39
N HIS A 95 -3.21 3.22 -0.91
CA HIS A 95 -3.95 4.35 -1.48
C HIS A 95 -4.66 3.97 -2.78
N LEU A 96 -5.89 4.41 -2.92
CA LEU A 96 -6.65 4.35 -4.16
C LEU A 96 -6.54 5.70 -4.86
N GLY A 97 -5.84 5.75 -5.99
CA GLY A 97 -5.62 6.97 -6.75
C GLY A 97 -4.25 7.03 -7.40
N GLU A 98 -3.46 8.05 -7.10
CA GLU A 98 -2.16 8.29 -7.70
C GLU A 98 -1.03 7.61 -6.94
N LEU A 99 -0.02 7.12 -7.67
CA LEU A 99 1.14 6.43 -7.10
C LEU A 99 1.93 7.30 -6.12
N ASP A 100 2.18 8.55 -6.46
CA ASP A 100 2.94 9.46 -5.59
C ASP A 100 2.23 9.70 -4.25
N HIS A 101 0.91 9.69 -4.26
CA HIS A 101 0.10 9.77 -3.05
C HIS A 101 0.23 8.50 -2.20
N ALA A 102 0.27 7.33 -2.82
CA ALA A 102 0.48 6.07 -2.11
C ALA A 102 1.84 6.03 -1.39
N ILE A 103 2.89 6.51 -2.05
CA ILE A 103 4.23 6.62 -1.45
C ILE A 103 4.23 7.59 -0.27
N ALA A 104 3.53 8.72 -0.38
CA ALA A 104 3.38 9.68 0.72
C ALA A 104 2.64 9.07 1.92
N VAL A 105 1.57 8.30 1.68
CA VAL A 105 0.85 7.56 2.74
C VAL A 105 1.79 6.58 3.44
N MET A 106 2.56 5.80 2.69
CA MET A 106 3.53 4.85 3.24
C MET A 106 4.58 5.55 4.12
N ARG A 107 5.06 6.72 3.71
CA ARG A 107 6.05 7.50 4.48
C ARG A 107 5.51 7.98 5.83
N CYS A 108 4.20 8.10 5.98
CA CYS A 108 3.58 8.42 7.27
C CYS A 108 3.59 7.24 8.26
N ALA A 109 3.75 6.01 7.78
CA ALA A 109 3.76 4.82 8.62
C ALA A 109 5.10 4.67 9.37
N ASN A 110 5.03 4.13 10.59
CA ASN A 110 6.17 3.54 11.27
C ASN A 110 6.27 2.04 10.94
N GLY A 111 7.35 1.41 11.33
CA GLY A 111 7.47 -0.04 11.24
C GLY A 111 6.33 -0.75 11.99
N ASN A 112 5.84 -1.85 11.45
CA ASN A 112 4.66 -2.58 11.91
C ASN A 112 3.36 -1.77 11.88
N GLN A 113 3.26 -0.81 10.95
CA GLN A 113 2.02 -0.09 10.67
C GLN A 113 1.56 -0.31 9.23
N ILE A 114 0.26 -0.45 9.06
CA ILE A 114 -0.43 -0.40 7.77
C ILE A 114 -1.31 0.83 7.80
N VAL A 115 -0.92 1.85 7.06
CA VAL A 115 -1.64 3.14 6.97
C VAL A 115 -2.34 3.22 5.63
N PHE A 116 -3.56 3.66 5.62
CA PHE A 116 -4.31 3.87 4.38
C PHE A 116 -5.06 5.20 4.37
N SER A 117 -5.32 5.68 3.18
CA SER A 117 -5.99 6.97 2.96
C SER A 117 -7.51 6.85 3.03
N GLY A 118 -8.17 8.00 3.16
CA GLY A 118 -9.61 8.09 3.15
C GLY A 118 -10.27 7.55 1.87
N THR A 119 -9.57 7.55 0.73
CA THR A 119 -10.10 6.95 -0.52
C THR A 119 -10.26 5.43 -0.41
N VAL A 120 -9.37 4.77 0.31
CA VAL A 120 -9.46 3.33 0.60
C VAL A 120 -10.62 3.07 1.57
N ASP A 121 -10.74 3.84 2.63
CA ASP A 121 -11.84 3.71 3.60
C ASP A 121 -13.20 3.89 2.91
N SER A 122 -13.33 4.93 2.09
CA SER A 122 -14.57 5.19 1.34
C SER A 122 -14.90 4.07 0.36
N ALA A 123 -13.90 3.57 -0.37
CA ALA A 123 -14.10 2.50 -1.35
C ALA A 123 -14.46 1.15 -0.71
N THR A 124 -14.06 0.91 0.53
CA THR A 124 -14.43 -0.28 1.31
C THR A 124 -15.68 -0.08 2.16
N GLY A 125 -16.32 1.09 2.06
CA GLY A 125 -17.54 1.41 2.83
C GLY A 125 -17.34 1.47 4.34
N GLY A 126 -16.14 1.77 4.80
CA GLY A 126 -15.81 1.82 6.23
C GLY A 126 -15.84 0.45 6.93
N MET A 127 -15.71 -0.64 6.17
CA MET A 127 -15.79 -2.01 6.72
C MET A 127 -14.46 -2.57 7.21
N LEU A 128 -13.36 -1.82 7.06
CA LEU A 128 -12.04 -2.24 7.52
C LEU A 128 -11.92 -2.06 9.05
N ASP A 129 -11.29 -3.02 9.71
CA ASP A 129 -10.88 -2.85 11.10
C ASP A 129 -9.75 -1.81 11.15
N ALA A 130 -10.10 -0.62 11.60
CA ALA A 130 -9.20 0.52 11.57
C ALA A 130 -9.59 1.60 12.57
N ARG A 131 -8.63 2.48 12.88
CA ARG A 131 -8.87 3.70 13.63
C ARG A 131 -8.36 4.93 12.89
N PRO A 132 -9.05 6.08 12.97
CA PRO A 132 -8.53 7.33 12.42
C PRO A 132 -7.32 7.78 13.23
N MET A 133 -6.26 8.23 12.52
CA MET A 133 -5.02 8.67 13.16
C MET A 133 -4.76 10.15 12.99
N ALA A 134 -4.95 10.68 11.78
CA ALA A 134 -4.65 12.06 11.49
C ALA A 134 -5.47 12.55 10.29
N LEU A 135 -5.84 13.81 10.32
CA LEU A 135 -6.25 14.58 9.15
C LEU A 135 -5.06 15.44 8.76
N ALA A 136 -4.41 15.12 7.66
CA ALA A 136 -3.15 15.74 7.28
C ALA A 136 -3.07 16.06 5.79
N ASN A 137 -2.38 17.15 5.49
CA ASN A 137 -2.01 17.51 4.13
C ASN A 137 -0.64 16.90 3.83
N ILE A 138 -0.64 15.74 3.21
CA ILE A 138 0.58 14.97 2.93
C ILE A 138 1.06 15.08 1.48
N TRP A 139 0.31 15.78 0.63
CA TRP A 139 0.70 16.15 -0.73
C TRP A 139 0.33 17.61 -1.01
N SER A 140 1.14 18.26 -1.85
CA SER A 140 1.29 19.73 -1.89
C SER A 140 0.07 20.54 -2.34
N ASP A 141 -0.88 19.97 -3.07
CA ASP A 141 -1.94 20.75 -3.75
C ASP A 141 -3.36 20.21 -3.49
N SER A 142 -3.55 19.48 -2.40
CA SER A 142 -4.82 18.83 -2.09
C SER A 142 -5.37 19.26 -0.73
N GLU A 143 -6.65 19.01 -0.54
CA GLU A 143 -7.25 19.10 0.78
C GLU A 143 -6.64 18.04 1.72
N PRO A 144 -6.66 18.30 3.04
CA PRO A 144 -6.21 17.30 4.01
C PRO A 144 -6.94 15.97 3.84
N THR A 145 -6.20 14.88 3.85
CA THR A 145 -6.76 13.53 3.82
C THR A 145 -6.79 12.92 5.20
N GLN A 146 -7.83 12.16 5.50
CA GLN A 146 -7.87 11.33 6.69
C GLN A 146 -6.96 10.12 6.48
N LEU A 147 -6.03 9.92 7.39
CA LEU A 147 -5.20 8.73 7.47
C LEU A 147 -5.74 7.78 8.54
N TRP A 148 -5.79 6.51 8.18
CA TRP A 148 -6.29 5.43 9.00
C TRP A 148 -5.18 4.43 9.30
N LEU A 149 -5.17 3.88 10.49
CA LEU A 149 -4.31 2.77 10.87
C LEU A 149 -5.15 1.50 10.91
N SER A 150 -4.71 0.46 10.19
CA SER A 150 -5.32 -0.87 10.30
C SER A 150 -5.17 -1.40 11.73
N THR A 151 -6.26 -1.92 12.27
CA THR A 151 -6.31 -2.60 13.57
C THR A 151 -6.66 -4.08 13.43
N ASP A 152 -6.47 -4.65 12.23
CA ASP A 152 -6.64 -6.09 12.00
C ASP A 152 -5.83 -6.88 13.04
N SER A 153 -6.44 -7.90 13.61
CA SER A 153 -5.89 -8.63 14.75
C SER A 153 -4.81 -9.65 14.38
N ARG A 154 -4.60 -9.91 13.10
CA ARG A 154 -3.62 -10.91 12.64
C ARG A 154 -2.17 -10.46 12.86
N PRO A 155 -1.72 -9.29 12.36
CA PRO A 155 -0.38 -8.79 12.67
C PRO A 155 -0.34 -8.03 13.99
N ASP A 156 0.85 -7.97 14.59
CA ASP A 156 1.12 -7.04 15.69
C ASP A 156 1.30 -5.62 15.12
N ILE A 157 0.36 -4.75 15.47
CA ILE A 157 0.35 -3.37 14.97
C ILE A 157 0.97 -2.42 16.00
N ASP A 158 1.95 -1.63 15.54
CA ASP A 158 2.54 -0.55 16.33
C ASP A 158 1.55 0.60 16.52
N GLY A 159 1.37 1.02 17.76
CA GLY A 159 0.43 2.09 18.10
C GLY A 159 1.02 3.51 18.10
N ARG A 160 2.28 3.69 17.73
CA ARG A 160 2.92 5.02 17.70
C ARG A 160 2.16 6.00 16.80
N PRO A 161 2.20 7.32 17.11
CA PRO A 161 1.68 8.34 16.21
C PRO A 161 2.33 8.26 14.82
N LEU A 162 1.58 8.66 13.79
CA LEU A 162 2.09 8.69 12.42
C LEU A 162 3.19 9.75 12.26
N ARG A 163 4.06 9.52 11.28
CA ARG A 163 5.08 10.47 10.84
C ARG A 163 4.47 11.45 9.85
N ILE A 164 3.80 12.46 10.35
CA ILE A 164 3.25 13.51 9.48
C ILE A 164 4.37 14.49 9.12
N PRO A 165 4.52 14.87 7.83
CA PRO A 165 5.51 15.86 7.38
C PRO A 165 5.31 17.24 7.99
#